data_c60470e0539fe1f206f5e7c3e4111943
#
_entry.id   c60470e0539fe1f206f5e7c3e4111943
#
_cell.length_a   1.000
_cell.length_b   1.000
_cell.length_c   1.000
_cell.angle_alpha   90.00
_cell.angle_beta   90.00
_cell.angle_gamma   90.00
#
_symmetry.space_group_name_H-M   'P 1'
#
loop_
_entity.id
_entity.type
_entity.pdbx_description
1 polymer ?
#
loop_
_entity_poly.entity_id
_entity_poly.type
_entity_poly.pdbx_seq_one_letter_code
_entity_poly.pdbx_strand_id
1 'polypeptide(L)'
;MICLRDEKKTGLQERKNMTDYKIRENEVEYNIRAVTIDDYDAIYDLWNATEQSRRALNPVDDSREGIERYLKRNPNTCFAAVTEEKIIGVILTGHDGRRAIVHHICVHPDHRRMGIAGKLVSVAEDALQKEGIQKVFGLVFKDNDPANKFWEAQGYSLRTNLNYRNKSLNTDIPTGE
;
A
#
# COMPACT_ATOMS: atom_id res chain seq x y z
N MET A 1 -1.37 -56.20 26.51
CA MET A 1 -1.85 -56.21 25.13
C MET A 1 -2.89 -55.10 25.00
N ILE A 2 -2.46 -53.88 24.72
CA ILE A 2 -3.32 -52.70 24.58
C ILE A 2 -2.99 -52.07 23.24
N CYS A 3 -4.00 -52.07 22.38
CA CYS A 3 -3.97 -51.53 21.01
C CYS A 3 -4.20 -50.05 21.10
N LEU A 4 -3.21 -49.22 20.68
CA LEU A 4 -3.37 -47.78 20.51
C LEU A 4 -3.63 -47.49 19.04
N ARG A 5 -4.79 -46.90 18.76
CA ARG A 5 -5.20 -46.41 17.45
C ARG A 5 -4.46 -45.12 17.13
N ASP A 6 -3.79 -45.09 16.00
CA ASP A 6 -3.29 -43.88 15.36
C ASP A 6 -4.45 -43.08 14.76
N GLU A 7 -4.77 -41.95 15.37
CA GLU A 7 -5.60 -40.94 14.73
C GLU A 7 -4.71 -39.99 13.92
N LYS A 8 -4.75 -40.14 12.60
CA LYS A 8 -4.21 -39.17 11.65
C LYS A 8 -5.04 -37.87 11.72
N LYS A 9 -4.54 -36.88 12.44
CA LYS A 9 -5.02 -35.50 12.31
C LYS A 9 -4.48 -34.91 11.00
N THR A 10 -5.35 -34.85 10.02
CA THR A 10 -5.16 -33.99 8.84
C THR A 10 -5.28 -32.54 9.27
N GLY A 11 -4.14 -31.92 9.58
CA GLY A 11 -4.09 -30.48 9.84
C GLY A 11 -4.20 -29.72 8.53
N LEU A 12 -5.39 -29.22 8.19
CA LEU A 12 -5.50 -28.06 7.31
C LEU A 12 -4.87 -26.88 8.05
N GLN A 13 -3.69 -26.49 7.60
CA GLN A 13 -3.02 -25.30 8.08
C GLN A 13 -3.68 -24.11 7.38
N GLU A 14 -4.71 -23.58 8.02
CA GLU A 14 -5.27 -22.27 7.67
C GLU A 14 -4.12 -21.26 7.72
N ARG A 15 -3.81 -20.68 6.56
CA ARG A 15 -2.88 -19.57 6.46
C ARG A 15 -3.50 -18.36 7.14
N LYS A 16 -3.19 -18.16 8.41
CA LYS A 16 -3.44 -16.90 9.12
C LYS A 16 -2.46 -15.86 8.61
N ASN A 17 -2.75 -15.27 7.45
CA ASN A 17 -2.14 -14.03 7.01
C ASN A 17 -3.01 -12.87 7.50
N MET A 18 -3.03 -12.65 8.81
CA MET A 18 -3.68 -11.47 9.36
C MET A 18 -2.87 -10.95 10.52
N THR A 19 -2.21 -9.84 10.29
CA THR A 19 -1.73 -9.00 11.37
C THR A 19 -2.90 -8.08 11.75
N ASP A 20 -3.81 -8.58 12.57
CA ASP A 20 -4.89 -7.78 13.14
C ASP A 20 -4.31 -6.79 14.15
N TYR A 21 -4.01 -5.58 13.69
CA TYR A 21 -3.71 -4.47 14.59
C TYR A 21 -5.01 -3.71 14.88
N LYS A 22 -5.64 -3.99 16.02
CA LYS A 22 -6.68 -3.12 16.57
C LYS A 22 -6.01 -1.94 17.27
N ILE A 23 -6.09 -0.76 16.68
CA ILE A 23 -5.59 0.48 17.29
C ILE A 23 -6.79 1.40 17.49
N ARG A 24 -7.00 1.82 18.75
CA ARG A 24 -7.92 2.90 19.09
C ARG A 24 -7.13 4.19 19.12
N GLU A 25 -7.24 5.00 18.07
CA GLU A 25 -6.86 6.39 18.09
C GLU A 25 -8.05 7.21 17.56
N ASN A 26 -8.53 8.14 18.37
CA ASN A 26 -9.59 9.10 18.04
C ASN A 26 -10.93 8.51 17.52
N GLU A 27 -11.50 7.55 18.23
CA GLU A 27 -12.87 7.04 18.04
C GLU A 27 -13.16 6.23 16.74
N VAL A 28 -12.20 6.04 15.85
CA VAL A 28 -12.39 5.20 14.65
C VAL A 28 -11.65 3.88 14.81
N GLU A 29 -12.41 2.79 14.92
CA GLU A 29 -11.84 1.44 14.89
C GLU A 29 -11.62 1.02 13.44
N TYR A 30 -10.38 0.59 13.11
CA TYR A 30 -10.03 0.10 11.79
C TYR A 30 -9.01 -1.05 11.88
N ASN A 31 -8.97 -1.88 10.84
CA ASN A 31 -7.98 -2.95 10.67
C ASN A 31 -7.11 -2.66 9.45
N ILE A 32 -5.88 -3.20 9.44
CA ILE A 32 -5.04 -3.17 8.25
C ILE A 32 -4.93 -4.59 7.70
N ARG A 33 -5.24 -4.75 6.42
CA ARG A 33 -5.14 -6.02 5.70
C ARG A 33 -4.49 -5.85 4.34
N ALA A 34 -4.04 -6.96 3.76
CA ALA A 34 -3.58 -6.97 2.38
C ALA A 34 -4.69 -6.52 1.42
N VAL A 35 -4.27 -5.82 0.36
CA VAL A 35 -5.15 -5.42 -0.75
C VAL A 35 -5.35 -6.61 -1.69
N THR A 36 -6.58 -6.77 -2.16
CA THR A 36 -6.93 -7.71 -3.24
C THR A 36 -7.49 -6.94 -4.44
N ILE A 37 -7.65 -7.60 -5.58
CA ILE A 37 -8.22 -6.95 -6.76
C ILE A 37 -9.71 -6.60 -6.58
N ASP A 38 -10.39 -7.27 -5.67
CA ASP A 38 -11.79 -6.98 -5.34
C ASP A 38 -11.95 -5.61 -4.66
N ASP A 39 -10.87 -5.07 -4.10
CA ASP A 39 -10.83 -3.75 -3.49
C ASP A 39 -10.70 -2.61 -4.49
N TYR A 40 -10.47 -2.91 -5.78
CA TYR A 40 -10.10 -1.92 -6.78
C TYR A 40 -11.06 -0.74 -6.86
N ASP A 41 -12.36 -0.98 -6.94
CA ASP A 41 -13.35 0.09 -7.10
C ASP A 41 -13.36 1.04 -5.90
N ALA A 42 -13.30 0.49 -4.68
CA ALA A 42 -13.23 1.28 -3.45
C ALA A 42 -11.91 2.07 -3.34
N ILE A 43 -10.80 1.50 -3.80
CA ILE A 43 -9.50 2.19 -3.86
C ILE A 43 -9.52 3.28 -4.91
N TYR A 44 -10.10 3.04 -6.07
CA TYR A 44 -10.22 4.03 -7.14
C TYR A 44 -11.08 5.22 -6.71
N ASP A 45 -12.17 4.98 -6.01
CA ASP A 45 -13.01 6.03 -5.41
C ASP A 45 -12.22 6.84 -4.37
N LEU A 46 -11.44 6.16 -3.52
CA LEU A 46 -10.58 6.82 -2.54
C LEU A 46 -9.53 7.73 -3.21
N TRP A 47 -8.90 7.29 -4.31
CA TRP A 47 -7.96 8.11 -5.07
C TRP A 47 -8.62 9.33 -5.69
N ASN A 48 -9.87 9.20 -6.14
CA ASN A 48 -10.63 10.31 -6.70
C ASN A 48 -11.21 11.28 -5.66
N ALA A 49 -11.15 10.94 -4.36
CA ALA A 49 -11.68 11.76 -3.29
C ALA A 49 -10.98 13.12 -3.13
N THR A 50 -9.76 13.28 -3.68
CA THR A 50 -9.03 14.57 -3.66
C THR A 50 -8.33 14.84 -4.97
N GLU A 51 -8.16 16.14 -5.29
CA GLU A 51 -7.42 16.56 -6.46
C GLU A 51 -5.95 16.10 -6.43
N GLN A 52 -5.29 16.18 -5.26
CA GLN A 52 -3.91 15.77 -5.09
C GLN A 52 -3.69 14.28 -5.39
N SER A 53 -4.62 13.42 -4.99
CA SER A 53 -4.54 11.99 -5.30
C SER A 53 -4.85 11.73 -6.76
N ARG A 54 -5.91 12.36 -7.28
CA ARG A 54 -6.38 12.19 -8.65
C ARG A 54 -5.35 12.60 -9.70
N ARG A 55 -4.61 13.70 -9.49
CA ARG A 55 -3.57 14.13 -10.43
C ARG A 55 -2.38 13.17 -10.56
N ALA A 56 -2.23 12.24 -9.63
CA ALA A 56 -1.18 11.22 -9.65
C ALA A 56 -1.58 9.98 -10.44
N LEU A 57 -2.86 9.85 -10.83
CA LEU A 57 -3.35 8.66 -11.51
C LEU A 57 -2.93 8.63 -12.98
N ASN A 58 -2.57 7.44 -13.43
CA ASN A 58 -2.32 7.12 -14.82
C ASN A 58 -3.42 6.19 -15.35
N PRO A 59 -4.10 6.52 -16.46
CA PRO A 59 -5.26 5.78 -16.92
C PRO A 59 -4.95 4.34 -17.37
N VAL A 60 -3.68 4.01 -17.65
CA VAL A 60 -3.26 2.68 -18.06
C VAL A 60 -2.68 1.90 -16.87
N ASP A 61 -1.74 2.51 -16.14
CA ASP A 61 -1.05 1.84 -15.04
C ASP A 61 -1.98 1.63 -13.85
N ASP A 62 -2.87 2.60 -13.58
CA ASP A 62 -3.85 2.56 -12.49
C ASP A 62 -5.23 2.01 -12.93
N SER A 63 -5.33 1.46 -14.14
CA SER A 63 -6.51 0.69 -14.55
C SER A 63 -6.65 -0.58 -13.69
N ARG A 64 -7.85 -1.20 -13.68
CA ARG A 64 -8.08 -2.45 -12.97
C ARG A 64 -7.07 -3.54 -13.38
N GLU A 65 -6.82 -3.67 -14.68
CA GLU A 65 -5.86 -4.62 -15.23
C GLU A 65 -4.42 -4.26 -14.86
N GLY A 66 -4.08 -2.97 -14.79
CA GLY A 66 -2.78 -2.47 -14.34
C GLY A 66 -2.53 -2.85 -12.88
N ILE A 67 -3.49 -2.55 -12.01
CA ILE A 67 -3.43 -2.86 -10.59
C ILE A 67 -3.45 -4.37 -10.34
N GLU A 68 -4.22 -5.15 -11.09
CA GLU A 68 -4.20 -6.61 -10.98
C GLU A 68 -2.81 -7.19 -11.29
N ARG A 69 -2.15 -6.73 -12.36
CA ARG A 69 -0.77 -7.13 -12.68
C ARG A 69 0.19 -6.74 -11.57
N TYR A 70 0.02 -5.53 -11.02
CA TYR A 70 0.84 -5.01 -9.95
C TYR A 70 0.73 -5.83 -8.66
N LEU A 71 -0.49 -6.15 -8.23
CA LEU A 71 -0.75 -6.96 -7.04
C LEU A 71 -0.25 -8.41 -7.20
N LYS A 72 -0.40 -9.00 -8.39
CA LYS A 72 0.16 -10.33 -8.69
C LYS A 72 1.68 -10.37 -8.55
N ARG A 73 2.37 -9.28 -8.92
CA ARG A 73 3.82 -9.17 -8.77
C ARG A 73 4.25 -8.87 -7.34
N ASN A 74 3.44 -8.13 -6.59
CA ASN A 74 3.74 -7.65 -5.23
C ASN A 74 2.63 -8.06 -4.25
N PRO A 75 2.42 -9.36 -4.01
CA PRO A 75 1.22 -9.86 -3.30
C PRO A 75 1.21 -9.56 -1.80
N ASN A 76 2.37 -9.21 -1.22
CA ASN A 76 2.54 -9.11 0.23
C ASN A 76 2.84 -7.70 0.72
N THR A 77 2.91 -6.70 -0.16
CA THR A 77 3.44 -5.37 0.18
C THR A 77 2.44 -4.23 -0.04
N CYS A 78 1.19 -4.55 -0.33
CA CYS A 78 0.09 -3.61 -0.55
C CYS A 78 -0.96 -3.80 0.54
N PHE A 79 -1.35 -2.69 1.22
CA PHE A 79 -2.24 -2.76 2.38
C PHE A 79 -3.34 -1.70 2.33
N ALA A 80 -4.51 -2.07 2.87
CA ALA A 80 -5.64 -1.17 3.08
C ALA A 80 -5.97 -1.06 4.57
N ALA A 81 -6.29 0.14 5.01
CA ALA A 81 -6.93 0.41 6.28
C ALA A 81 -8.44 0.39 6.08
N VAL A 82 -9.14 -0.48 6.78
CA VAL A 82 -10.57 -0.74 6.58
C VAL A 82 -11.34 -0.60 7.90
N THR A 83 -12.48 0.08 7.85
CA THR A 83 -13.51 0.01 8.88
C THR A 83 -14.46 -1.16 8.56
N GLU A 84 -15.50 -1.38 9.36
CA GLU A 84 -16.53 -2.37 9.03
C GLU A 84 -17.22 -2.08 7.69
N GLU A 85 -17.30 -0.80 7.28
CA GLU A 85 -18.10 -0.36 6.13
C GLU A 85 -17.27 -0.08 4.88
N LYS A 86 -16.01 0.40 5.01
CA LYS A 86 -15.25 0.92 3.85
C LYS A 86 -13.75 0.93 4.03
N ILE A 87 -13.04 1.03 2.91
CA ILE A 87 -11.61 1.35 2.85
C ILE A 87 -11.44 2.85 3.13
N ILE A 88 -10.65 3.18 4.16
CA ILE A 88 -10.36 4.54 4.59
C ILE A 88 -8.93 4.98 4.30
N GLY A 89 -8.07 4.05 3.92
CA GLY A 89 -6.70 4.33 3.52
C GLY A 89 -6.10 3.17 2.74
N VAL A 90 -5.12 3.45 1.90
CA VAL A 90 -4.41 2.45 1.10
C VAL A 90 -2.96 2.84 0.93
N ILE A 91 -2.08 1.86 0.88
CA ILE A 91 -0.70 1.98 0.43
C ILE A 91 -0.38 0.88 -0.57
N LEU A 92 0.15 1.25 -1.73
CA LEU A 92 0.66 0.32 -2.73
C LEU A 92 2.18 0.45 -2.80
N THR A 93 2.89 -0.59 -2.39
CA THR A 93 4.34 -0.70 -2.52
C THR A 93 4.72 -1.90 -3.37
N GLY A 94 5.72 -1.72 -4.21
CA GLY A 94 6.27 -2.81 -5.01
C GLY A 94 7.78 -2.79 -5.01
N HIS A 95 8.37 -3.92 -5.39
CA HIS A 95 9.82 -4.07 -5.46
C HIS A 95 10.27 -4.96 -6.63
N ASP A 96 11.53 -4.81 -6.99
CA ASP A 96 12.22 -5.59 -8.01
C ASP A 96 13.10 -6.72 -7.44
N GLY A 97 12.97 -7.01 -6.14
CA GLY A 97 13.84 -7.90 -5.37
C GLY A 97 15.06 -7.21 -4.78
N ARG A 98 15.32 -5.94 -5.09
CA ARG A 98 16.48 -5.16 -4.63
C ARG A 98 16.08 -3.88 -3.89
N ARG A 99 15.12 -3.14 -4.43
CA ARG A 99 14.59 -1.89 -3.86
C ARG A 99 13.10 -1.83 -4.03
N ALA A 100 12.44 -1.13 -3.13
CA ALA A 100 11.02 -0.87 -3.22
C ALA A 100 10.71 0.58 -3.56
N ILE A 101 9.53 0.79 -4.11
CA ILE A 101 8.93 2.09 -4.36
C ILE A 101 7.51 2.12 -3.78
N VAL A 102 7.16 3.24 -3.15
CA VAL A 102 5.77 3.55 -2.83
C VAL A 102 5.16 4.25 -4.03
N HIS A 103 4.19 3.60 -4.67
CA HIS A 103 3.49 4.18 -5.83
C HIS A 103 2.31 5.05 -5.38
N HIS A 104 1.48 4.53 -4.49
CA HIS A 104 0.33 5.26 -3.96
C HIS A 104 0.25 5.13 -2.45
N ILE A 105 -0.03 6.24 -1.78
CA ILE A 105 -0.53 6.28 -0.41
C ILE A 105 -1.62 7.33 -0.33
N CYS A 106 -2.78 6.93 0.17
CA CYS A 106 -3.92 7.81 0.31
C CYS A 106 -4.71 7.47 1.56
N VAL A 107 -5.22 8.50 2.26
CA VAL A 107 -6.16 8.39 3.36
C VAL A 107 -7.33 9.31 3.08
N HIS A 108 -8.55 8.76 3.26
CA HIS A 108 -9.80 9.50 3.06
C HIS A 108 -9.78 10.81 3.86
N PRO A 109 -10.22 11.94 3.29
CA PRO A 109 -10.16 13.25 3.95
C PRO A 109 -10.70 13.25 5.39
N ASP A 110 -11.84 12.61 5.62
CA ASP A 110 -12.50 12.56 6.93
C ASP A 110 -11.75 11.73 7.98
N HIS A 111 -10.76 10.93 7.55
CA HIS A 111 -9.96 10.07 8.42
C HIS A 111 -8.48 10.49 8.50
N ARG A 112 -8.17 11.71 8.00
CA ARG A 112 -6.81 12.27 8.10
C ARG A 112 -6.47 12.71 9.52
N ARG A 113 -5.17 12.83 9.80
CA ARG A 113 -4.62 13.25 11.12
C ARG A 113 -4.90 12.26 12.26
N MET A 114 -5.27 11.02 11.94
CA MET A 114 -5.50 9.91 12.85
C MET A 114 -4.37 8.87 12.83
N GLY A 115 -3.18 9.20 12.34
CA GLY A 115 -2.02 8.28 12.29
C GLY A 115 -2.08 7.18 11.22
N ILE A 116 -3.20 7.04 10.49
CA ILE A 116 -3.45 5.93 9.56
C ILE A 116 -2.36 5.80 8.49
N ALA A 117 -1.94 6.91 7.88
CA ALA A 117 -0.90 6.88 6.85
C ALA A 117 0.44 6.38 7.41
N GLY A 118 0.86 6.87 8.59
CA GLY A 118 2.08 6.39 9.25
C GLY A 118 2.03 4.90 9.57
N LYS A 119 0.86 4.40 10.00
CA LYS A 119 0.68 2.97 10.27
C LYS A 119 0.73 2.13 9.00
N LEU A 120 0.13 2.59 7.91
CA LEU A 120 0.23 1.93 6.60
C LEU A 120 1.68 1.85 6.12
N VAL A 121 2.46 2.93 6.27
CA VAL A 121 3.90 2.95 5.94
C VAL A 121 4.64 1.91 6.78
N SER A 122 4.46 1.91 8.10
CA SER A 122 5.12 0.95 8.99
C SER A 122 4.83 -0.50 8.61
N VAL A 123 3.58 -0.85 8.33
CA VAL A 123 3.19 -2.22 7.94
C VAL A 123 3.80 -2.61 6.60
N ALA A 124 3.83 -1.68 5.62
CA ALA A 124 4.45 -1.94 4.33
C ALA A 124 5.97 -2.10 4.44
N GLU A 125 6.64 -1.28 5.26
CA GLU A 125 8.09 -1.40 5.51
C GLU A 125 8.44 -2.71 6.19
N ASP A 126 7.66 -3.14 7.20
CA ASP A 126 7.83 -4.44 7.86
C ASP A 126 7.68 -5.61 6.86
N ALA A 127 6.72 -5.52 5.95
CA ALA A 127 6.51 -6.52 4.92
C ALA A 127 7.67 -6.57 3.92
N LEU A 128 8.14 -5.41 3.47
CA LEU A 128 9.31 -5.28 2.58
C LEU A 128 10.58 -5.83 3.24
N GLN A 129 10.80 -5.56 4.52
CA GLN A 129 11.95 -6.10 5.26
C GLN A 129 11.90 -7.62 5.35
N LYS A 130 10.72 -8.22 5.55
CA LYS A 130 10.54 -9.69 5.54
C LYS A 130 10.88 -10.31 4.18
N GLU A 131 10.70 -9.57 3.10
CA GLU A 131 11.12 -9.97 1.74
C GLU A 131 12.58 -9.61 1.42
N GLY A 132 13.36 -9.15 2.42
CA GLY A 132 14.79 -8.84 2.28
C GLY A 132 15.09 -7.49 1.66
N ILE A 133 14.09 -6.64 1.45
CA ILE A 133 14.26 -5.31 0.88
C ILE A 133 14.81 -4.36 1.95
N GLN A 134 15.96 -3.72 1.65
CA GLN A 134 16.67 -2.86 2.58
C GLN A 134 16.50 -1.36 2.29
N LYS A 135 15.83 -1.00 1.22
CA LYS A 135 15.63 0.41 0.84
C LYS A 135 14.33 0.59 0.06
N VAL A 136 13.57 1.57 0.52
CA VAL A 136 12.35 2.04 -0.13
C VAL A 136 12.49 3.52 -0.49
N PHE A 137 11.81 3.95 -1.54
CA PHE A 137 11.70 5.36 -1.93
C PHE A 137 10.29 5.64 -2.45
N GLY A 138 9.96 6.91 -2.59
CA GLY A 138 8.71 7.38 -3.20
C GLY A 138 8.95 8.65 -4.02
N LEU A 139 8.01 8.95 -4.90
CA LEU A 139 7.97 10.19 -5.66
C LEU A 139 6.86 11.08 -5.10
N VAL A 140 7.20 12.31 -4.81
CA VAL A 140 6.26 13.30 -4.23
C VAL A 140 6.32 14.55 -5.06
N PHE A 141 5.17 15.10 -5.44
CA PHE A 141 5.12 16.37 -6.12
C PHE A 141 5.76 17.45 -5.26
N LYS A 142 6.60 18.29 -5.86
CA LYS A 142 7.34 19.35 -5.15
C LYS A 142 6.42 20.34 -4.44
N ASP A 143 5.28 20.62 -5.02
CA ASP A 143 4.25 21.55 -4.53
C ASP A 143 3.27 20.92 -3.52
N ASN A 144 3.43 19.63 -3.20
CA ASN A 144 2.62 18.95 -2.17
C ASN A 144 3.31 19.04 -0.81
N ASP A 145 3.34 20.25 -0.23
CA ASP A 145 3.96 20.50 1.07
C ASP A 145 3.48 19.55 2.20
N PRO A 146 2.16 19.26 2.33
CA PRO A 146 1.71 18.32 3.36
C PRO A 146 2.29 16.92 3.22
N ALA A 147 2.39 16.39 1.99
CA ALA A 147 2.98 15.10 1.74
C ALA A 147 4.50 15.10 1.95
N ASN A 148 5.21 16.16 1.52
CA ASN A 148 6.64 16.28 1.76
C ASN A 148 6.96 16.28 3.25
N LYS A 149 6.24 17.05 4.08
CA LYS A 149 6.38 17.06 5.54
C LYS A 149 6.04 15.71 6.17
N PHE A 150 5.03 15.02 5.65
CA PHE A 150 4.68 13.67 6.12
C PHE A 150 5.84 12.70 5.90
N TRP A 151 6.43 12.66 4.69
CA TRP A 151 7.53 11.75 4.38
C TRP A 151 8.79 12.04 5.19
N GLU A 152 9.12 13.32 5.41
CA GLU A 152 10.20 13.73 6.30
C GLU A 152 9.97 13.20 7.73
N ALA A 153 8.74 13.31 8.25
CA ALA A 153 8.37 12.79 9.57
C ALA A 153 8.41 11.25 9.64
N GLN A 154 8.26 10.54 8.51
CA GLN A 154 8.47 9.09 8.40
C GLN A 154 9.96 8.71 8.22
N GLY A 155 10.90 9.67 8.25
CA GLY A 155 12.32 9.42 8.09
C GLY A 155 12.82 9.31 6.64
N TYR A 156 11.99 9.65 5.66
CA TYR A 156 12.39 9.71 4.26
C TYR A 156 13.14 11.02 3.97
N SER A 157 14.35 10.90 3.44
CA SER A 157 15.18 12.07 3.12
C SER A 157 15.03 12.47 1.67
N LEU A 158 14.90 13.77 1.43
CA LEU A 158 14.90 14.34 0.08
C LEU A 158 16.27 14.15 -0.61
N ARG A 159 16.25 13.70 -1.86
CA ARG A 159 17.44 13.53 -2.68
C ARG A 159 17.57 14.69 -3.69
N THR A 160 18.36 15.69 -3.34
CA THR A 160 18.59 16.88 -4.18
C THR A 160 19.61 16.69 -5.30
N ASN A 161 20.37 15.59 -5.24
CA ASN A 161 21.44 15.27 -6.20
C ASN A 161 20.99 14.32 -7.33
N LEU A 162 19.68 14.10 -7.48
CA LEU A 162 19.11 13.24 -8.51
C LEU A 162 18.08 14.00 -9.33
N ASN A 163 18.04 13.67 -10.62
CA ASN A 163 16.93 14.05 -11.50
C ASN A 163 16.10 12.81 -11.80
N TYR A 164 14.78 12.91 -11.68
CA TYR A 164 13.86 11.92 -12.18
C TYR A 164 13.78 12.04 -13.71
N ARG A 165 13.91 10.93 -14.40
CA ARG A 165 13.74 10.85 -15.86
C ARG A 165 12.85 9.69 -16.19
N ASN A 166 11.83 9.93 -16.99
CA ASN A 166 10.90 8.91 -17.47
C ASN A 166 10.83 8.93 -19.00
N LYS A 167 10.28 7.85 -19.54
CA LYS A 167 9.93 7.71 -20.94
C LYS A 167 8.75 6.74 -21.04
N SER A 168 7.66 7.17 -21.65
CA SER A 168 6.57 6.27 -22.02
C SER A 168 7.05 5.31 -23.13
N LEU A 169 6.82 4.03 -22.91
CA LEU A 169 6.99 2.98 -23.92
C LEU A 169 5.68 2.75 -24.70
N ASN A 170 4.57 3.26 -24.19
CA ASN A 170 3.26 3.28 -24.82
C ASN A 170 2.87 4.73 -25.07
N THR A 171 2.46 5.06 -26.30
CA THR A 171 2.07 6.42 -26.71
C THR A 171 0.77 6.89 -26.05
N ASP A 172 -0.04 5.95 -25.51
CA ASP A 172 -1.30 6.26 -24.84
C ASP A 172 -1.10 6.70 -23.38
N ILE A 173 0.13 6.56 -22.87
CA ILE A 173 0.51 6.99 -21.51
C ILE A 173 1.17 8.36 -21.61
N PRO A 174 0.59 9.41 -20.99
CA PRO A 174 1.24 10.71 -20.91
C PRO A 174 2.59 10.61 -20.19
N THR A 175 3.61 11.33 -20.70
CA THR A 175 4.93 11.38 -20.04
C THR A 175 4.92 12.18 -18.74
N GLY A 176 3.81 12.84 -18.42
CA GLY A 176 3.62 13.73 -17.26
C GLY A 176 4.48 15.00 -17.40
N GLU A 177 3.87 16.17 -17.38
CA GLU A 177 4.53 17.45 -17.22
C GLU A 177 4.61 17.85 -15.75
#